data_a258dfece534927da0649f4e8bbfbbf8
#
_entry.id   a258dfece534927da0649f4e8bbfbbf8
#
_cell.length_a   1.000
_cell.length_b   1.000
_cell.length_c   1.000
_cell.angle_alpha   90.00
_cell.angle_beta   90.00
_cell.angle_gamma   90.00
#
_symmetry.space_group_name_H-M   'P 1'
#
loop_
_entity.id
_entity.type
_entity.pdbx_description
1 polymer ?
#
loop_
_entity_poly.entity_id
_entity_poly.type
_entity_poly.pdbx_seq_one_letter_code
_entity_poly.pdbx_strand_id
1 'polypeptide(L)'
;HKIASDVVKFCLENDIRAIVLGKNKNWKQNCNLGHHNNQIFVQMPIATLSYCIKYKAEENGLFVMEQEESYTPKASLVDGDKIPVVGDQEKPSFSGKRVSGRLYCTKEQMLINADLNGAGNILRKAYPTAFEGITDYHFLNKMIVKK
;
A
#
# COMPACT_ATOMS: atom_id res chain seq x y z
N HIS A 1 3.12 17.06 -9.12
CA HIS A 1 2.81 16.76 -10.54
C HIS A 1 3.80 15.79 -11.19
N LYS A 2 5.12 15.93 -10.95
CA LYS A 2 6.15 15.06 -11.56
C LYS A 2 5.97 13.60 -11.14
N ILE A 3 5.82 13.32 -9.83
CA ILE A 3 5.64 11.96 -9.31
C ILE A 3 4.40 11.29 -9.91
N ALA A 4 3.27 12.00 -10.00
CA ALA A 4 2.06 11.47 -10.61
C ALA A 4 2.25 11.12 -12.09
N SER A 5 2.98 11.96 -12.82
CA SER A 5 3.32 11.70 -14.23
C SER A 5 4.23 10.47 -14.37
N ASP A 6 5.23 10.33 -13.49
CA ASP A 6 6.13 9.17 -13.49
C ASP A 6 5.39 7.86 -13.18
N VAL A 7 4.42 7.88 -12.25
CA VAL A 7 3.56 6.72 -11.94
C VAL A 7 2.73 6.31 -13.15
N VAL A 8 2.05 7.27 -13.78
CA VAL A 8 1.21 6.98 -14.96
C VAL A 8 2.04 6.47 -16.12
N LYS A 9 3.20 7.10 -16.39
CA LYS A 9 4.14 6.65 -17.42
C LYS A 9 4.60 5.21 -17.16
N PHE A 10 4.99 4.88 -15.94
CA PHE A 10 5.36 3.52 -15.55
C PHE A 10 4.24 2.52 -15.84
N CYS A 11 3.00 2.86 -15.50
CA CYS A 11 1.85 2.01 -15.76
C CYS A 11 1.66 1.76 -17.27
N LEU A 12 1.75 2.80 -18.08
CA LEU A 12 1.60 2.69 -19.53
C LEU A 12 2.72 1.85 -20.16
N GLU A 13 3.96 2.05 -19.73
CA GLU A 13 5.13 1.29 -20.22
C GLU A 13 5.10 -0.20 -19.84
N ASN A 14 4.37 -0.58 -18.79
CA ASN A 14 4.28 -1.95 -18.30
C ASN A 14 2.89 -2.59 -18.50
N ASP A 15 2.06 -2.04 -19.36
CA ASP A 15 0.70 -2.53 -19.63
C ASP A 15 -0.20 -2.68 -18.39
N ILE A 16 0.05 -1.85 -17.38
CA ILE A 16 -0.79 -1.79 -16.19
C ILE A 16 -2.05 -0.97 -16.51
N ARG A 17 -3.20 -1.54 -16.25
CA ARG A 17 -4.51 -0.97 -16.59
C ARG A 17 -5.25 -0.34 -15.42
N ALA A 18 -4.88 -0.69 -14.21
CA ALA A 18 -5.55 -0.23 -12.99
C ALA A 18 -4.55 0.14 -11.90
N ILE A 19 -4.88 1.19 -11.15
CA ILE A 19 -4.13 1.64 -9.97
C ILE A 19 -5.06 1.56 -8.77
N VAL A 20 -4.62 0.93 -7.68
CA VAL A 20 -5.32 0.93 -6.40
C VAL A 20 -4.57 1.84 -5.43
N LEU A 21 -5.25 2.87 -4.94
CA LEU A 21 -4.73 3.80 -3.97
C LEU A 21 -5.27 3.47 -2.58
N GLY A 22 -4.39 3.31 -1.61
CA GLY A 22 -4.77 3.16 -0.20
C GLY A 22 -5.36 4.47 0.33
N LYS A 23 -6.46 4.36 1.08
CA LYS A 23 -7.14 5.50 1.70
C LYS A 23 -7.32 5.27 3.18
N ASN A 24 -6.75 6.13 3.99
CA ASN A 24 -6.96 6.13 5.42
C ASN A 24 -7.94 7.24 5.80
N LYS A 25 -9.11 6.85 6.30
CA LYS A 25 -10.15 7.80 6.72
C LYS A 25 -9.72 8.67 7.91
N ASN A 26 -8.83 8.15 8.75
CA ASN A 26 -8.42 8.79 10.01
C ASN A 26 -7.02 9.42 9.92
N TRP A 27 -6.45 9.54 8.75
CA TRP A 27 -5.12 10.04 8.50
C TRP A 27 -4.78 11.34 9.24
N LYS A 28 -5.71 12.28 9.29
CA LYS A 28 -5.53 13.58 9.96
C LYS A 28 -5.83 13.56 11.46
N GLN A 29 -6.56 12.57 11.96
CA GLN A 29 -7.10 12.56 13.32
C GLN A 29 -6.20 11.87 14.36
N ASN A 30 -5.34 10.93 13.94
CA ASN A 30 -4.56 10.08 14.83
C ASN A 30 -3.05 10.30 14.78
N CYS A 31 -2.59 11.37 14.16
CA CYS A 31 -1.16 11.67 14.08
C CYS A 31 -0.71 12.52 15.26
N ASN A 32 -0.44 11.88 16.40
CA ASN A 32 0.22 12.55 17.53
C ASN A 32 1.74 12.31 17.47
N LEU A 33 2.40 12.90 16.48
CA LEU A 33 3.85 12.79 16.24
C LEU A 33 4.66 13.94 16.88
N GLY A 34 4.02 14.72 17.78
CA GLY A 34 4.59 15.95 18.29
C GLY A 34 4.35 17.14 17.35
N HIS A 35 4.42 18.36 17.90
CA HIS A 35 4.00 19.58 17.19
C HIS A 35 4.79 19.82 15.88
N HIS A 36 6.10 19.63 15.90
CA HIS A 36 6.95 19.82 14.72
C HIS A 36 6.70 18.76 13.64
N ASN A 37 6.62 17.50 14.04
CA ASN A 37 6.39 16.39 13.11
C ASN A 37 4.96 16.43 12.54
N ASN A 38 3.98 16.86 13.32
CA ASN A 38 2.61 17.06 12.84
C ASN A 38 2.52 18.15 11.78
N GLN A 39 3.29 19.23 11.90
CA GLN A 39 3.35 20.28 10.88
C GLN A 39 3.92 19.76 9.56
N ILE A 40 5.04 19.00 9.60
CA ILE A 40 5.66 18.40 8.42
C ILE A 40 4.69 17.39 7.78
N PHE A 41 4.02 16.58 8.60
CA PHE A 41 3.09 15.56 8.14
C PHE A 41 1.81 16.13 7.52
N VAL A 42 1.28 17.21 8.09
CA VAL A 42 0.11 17.95 7.54
C VAL A 42 0.47 18.66 6.23
N GLN A 43 1.73 19.06 6.08
CA GLN A 43 2.24 19.68 4.85
C GLN A 43 2.54 18.68 3.74
N MET A 44 2.61 17.36 4.03
CA MET A 44 2.75 16.34 3.00
C MET A 44 1.50 16.29 2.12
N PRO A 45 1.59 16.61 0.82
CA PRO A 45 0.43 16.77 -0.05
C PRO A 45 -0.07 15.41 -0.59
N ILE A 46 -0.29 14.43 0.29
CA ILE A 46 -0.71 13.07 -0.13
C ILE A 46 -2.09 13.11 -0.79
N ALA A 47 -3.01 13.88 -0.24
CA ALA A 47 -4.32 14.04 -0.87
C ALA A 47 -4.20 14.68 -2.27
N THR A 48 -3.31 15.67 -2.41
CA THR A 48 -3.00 16.30 -3.69
C THR A 48 -2.32 15.33 -4.65
N LEU A 49 -1.37 14.52 -4.17
CA LEU A 49 -0.71 13.51 -4.98
C LEU A 49 -1.69 12.45 -5.47
N SER A 50 -2.56 11.94 -4.60
CA SER A 50 -3.61 10.97 -4.96
C SER A 50 -4.55 11.54 -6.00
N TYR A 51 -4.97 12.80 -5.85
CA TYR A 51 -5.79 13.50 -6.82
C TYR A 51 -5.07 13.65 -8.18
N CYS A 52 -3.79 14.04 -8.17
CA CYS A 52 -3.00 14.17 -9.40
C CYS A 52 -2.80 12.82 -10.11
N ILE A 53 -2.57 11.74 -9.36
CA ILE A 53 -2.44 10.39 -9.93
C ILE A 53 -3.77 10.00 -10.59
N LYS A 54 -4.89 10.16 -9.88
CA LYS A 54 -6.21 9.84 -10.37
C LYS A 54 -6.54 10.59 -11.66
N TYR A 55 -6.41 11.92 -11.65
CA TYR A 55 -6.66 12.77 -12.80
C TYR A 55 -5.83 12.37 -14.03
N LYS A 56 -4.50 12.24 -13.87
CA LYS A 56 -3.59 11.89 -14.97
C LYS A 56 -3.80 10.45 -15.47
N ALA A 57 -4.12 9.52 -14.57
CA ALA A 57 -4.40 8.14 -14.94
C ALA A 57 -5.69 8.05 -15.76
N GLU A 58 -6.76 8.70 -15.34
CA GLU A 58 -8.04 8.75 -16.07
C GLU A 58 -7.89 9.39 -17.45
N GLU A 59 -7.10 10.47 -17.57
CA GLU A 59 -6.79 11.08 -18.88
C GLU A 59 -6.09 10.12 -19.85
N ASN A 60 -5.35 9.14 -19.31
CA ASN A 60 -4.61 8.16 -20.10
C ASN A 60 -5.33 6.81 -20.20
N GLY A 61 -6.61 6.74 -19.83
CA GLY A 61 -7.42 5.54 -19.94
C GLY A 61 -7.13 4.47 -18.90
N LEU A 62 -6.46 4.82 -17.80
CA LEU A 62 -6.23 3.92 -16.67
C LEU A 62 -7.39 3.99 -15.68
N PHE A 63 -7.75 2.84 -15.12
CA PHE A 63 -8.74 2.76 -14.05
C PHE A 63 -8.09 3.06 -12.70
N VAL A 64 -8.70 3.89 -11.88
CA VAL A 64 -8.23 4.19 -10.52
C VAL A 64 -9.30 3.86 -9.50
N MET A 65 -8.93 3.06 -8.50
CA MET A 65 -9.76 2.69 -7.38
C MET A 65 -9.12 3.16 -6.08
N GLU A 66 -9.92 3.69 -5.16
CA GLU A 66 -9.52 3.94 -3.78
C GLU A 66 -9.97 2.78 -2.89
N GLN A 67 -9.05 2.24 -2.08
CA GLN A 67 -9.29 1.15 -1.16
C GLN A 67 -8.92 1.56 0.26
N GLU A 68 -9.84 1.35 1.19
CA GLU A 68 -9.59 1.49 2.62
C GLU A 68 -8.45 0.55 3.06
N GLU A 69 -7.47 1.08 3.82
CA GLU A 69 -6.19 0.39 4.07
C GLU A 69 -6.01 -0.16 5.48
N SER A 70 -7.05 -0.17 6.33
CA SER A 70 -6.94 -0.69 7.69
C SER A 70 -6.41 -2.13 7.72
N TYR A 71 -5.50 -2.40 8.64
CA TYR A 71 -4.81 -3.67 8.86
C TYR A 71 -3.85 -4.13 7.74
N THR A 72 -3.80 -3.46 6.60
CA THR A 72 -2.92 -3.87 5.49
C THR A 72 -1.42 -3.86 5.85
N PRO A 73 -0.91 -2.96 6.71
CA PRO A 73 0.49 -3.01 7.13
C PRO A 73 0.81 -4.15 8.10
N LYS A 74 -0.20 -4.69 8.77
CA LYS A 74 -0.06 -5.74 9.80
C LYS A 74 -0.19 -7.15 9.25
N ALA A 75 -1.07 -7.35 8.27
CA ALA A 75 -1.28 -8.64 7.64
C ALA A 75 -0.08 -9.07 6.80
N SER A 76 0.20 -10.36 6.76
CA SER A 76 1.22 -10.92 5.87
C SER A 76 0.63 -11.25 4.51
N LEU A 77 1.17 -10.61 3.48
CA LEU A 77 0.81 -10.91 2.09
C LEU A 77 1.26 -12.32 1.70
N VAL A 78 2.49 -12.68 2.07
CA VAL A 78 3.10 -13.98 1.73
C VAL A 78 2.34 -15.14 2.37
N ASP A 79 1.95 -14.99 3.64
CA ASP A 79 1.24 -16.01 4.40
C ASP A 79 -0.27 -16.05 4.10
N GLY A 80 -0.76 -15.13 3.30
CA GLY A 80 -2.18 -15.07 2.93
C GLY A 80 -3.11 -14.73 4.09
N ASP A 81 -2.66 -13.94 5.06
CA ASP A 81 -3.47 -13.57 6.22
C ASP A 81 -4.81 -12.96 5.82
N LYS A 82 -5.86 -13.34 6.54
CA LYS A 82 -7.15 -12.66 6.43
C LYS A 82 -6.99 -11.21 6.87
N ILE A 83 -7.45 -10.28 6.05
CA ILE A 83 -7.45 -8.85 6.37
C ILE A 83 -8.84 -8.50 6.92
N PRO A 84 -8.96 -8.14 8.21
CA PRO A 84 -10.25 -7.81 8.81
C PRO A 84 -10.86 -6.56 8.19
N VAL A 85 -12.19 -6.47 8.20
CA VAL A 85 -12.92 -5.25 7.90
C VAL A 85 -13.07 -4.43 9.18
N VAL A 86 -12.99 -3.10 9.06
CA VAL A 86 -13.20 -2.21 10.22
C VAL A 86 -14.59 -2.45 10.80
N GLY A 87 -14.65 -2.76 12.10
CA GLY A 87 -15.88 -3.07 12.80
C GLY A 87 -16.15 -4.56 13.00
N ASP A 88 -15.31 -5.46 12.46
CA ASP A 88 -15.37 -6.88 12.79
C ASP A 88 -15.15 -7.11 14.29
N GLN A 89 -16.00 -7.93 14.90
CA GLN A 89 -15.94 -8.20 16.33
C GLN A 89 -14.80 -9.17 16.71
N GLU A 90 -14.24 -9.88 15.75
CA GLU A 90 -13.13 -10.79 15.97
C GLU A 90 -11.82 -10.02 16.17
N LYS A 91 -11.06 -10.43 17.18
CA LYS A 91 -9.71 -9.91 17.40
C LYS A 91 -8.79 -10.35 16.24
N PRO A 92 -8.20 -9.42 15.48
CA PRO A 92 -7.36 -9.79 14.36
C PRO A 92 -6.09 -10.50 14.82
N SER A 93 -5.71 -11.55 14.09
CA SER A 93 -4.47 -12.30 14.28
C SER A 93 -3.67 -12.32 12.98
N PHE A 94 -2.37 -12.09 13.07
CA PHE A 94 -1.49 -12.03 11.91
C PHE A 94 -0.30 -12.97 12.06
N SER A 95 0.10 -13.61 10.95
CA SER A 95 1.18 -14.61 10.91
C SER A 95 2.56 -14.01 11.08
N GLY A 96 2.76 -12.78 10.61
CA GLY A 96 4.03 -12.08 10.66
C GLY A 96 3.95 -10.78 11.45
N LYS A 97 5.04 -10.04 11.44
CA LYS A 97 5.13 -8.74 12.12
C LYS A 97 6.16 -7.80 11.48
N ARG A 98 5.94 -6.52 11.60
CA ARG A 98 6.96 -5.53 11.30
C ARG A 98 8.08 -5.60 12.35
N VAL A 99 9.33 -5.76 11.91
CA VAL A 99 10.47 -5.97 12.84
C VAL A 99 11.31 -4.74 13.04
N SER A 100 11.66 -4.01 12.00
CA SER A 100 12.36 -2.73 12.13
C SER A 100 12.25 -1.92 10.84
N GLY A 101 12.21 -0.58 10.95
CA GLY A 101 12.24 0.30 9.81
C GLY A 101 11.24 -0.12 8.72
N ARG A 102 11.76 -0.53 7.57
CA ARG A 102 10.99 -0.95 6.39
C ARG A 102 10.91 -2.46 6.19
N LEU A 103 11.20 -3.25 7.24
CA LEU A 103 11.20 -4.71 7.16
C LEU A 103 9.98 -5.31 7.86
N TYR A 104 9.41 -6.32 7.21
CA TYR A 104 8.37 -7.18 7.71
C TYR A 104 8.85 -8.63 7.71
N CYS A 105 8.67 -9.34 8.82
CA CYS A 105 9.05 -10.74 8.97
C CYS A 105 7.81 -11.63 8.83
N THR A 106 7.82 -12.54 7.87
CA THR A 106 6.74 -13.51 7.65
C THR A 106 6.76 -14.63 8.68
N LYS A 107 5.76 -15.51 8.67
CA LYS A 107 5.68 -16.70 9.52
C LYS A 107 6.93 -17.59 9.39
N GLU A 108 7.43 -17.79 8.18
CA GLU A 108 8.60 -18.60 7.87
C GLU A 108 9.93 -17.83 8.02
N GLN A 109 9.93 -16.71 8.76
CA GLN A 109 11.12 -15.87 9.02
C GLN A 109 11.73 -15.22 7.77
N MET A 110 10.98 -15.13 6.68
CA MET A 110 11.41 -14.37 5.49
C MET A 110 11.26 -12.86 5.76
N LEU A 111 12.31 -12.09 5.47
CA LEU A 111 12.28 -10.63 5.56
C LEU A 111 11.88 -10.04 4.21
N ILE A 112 10.84 -9.23 4.20
CA ILE A 112 10.32 -8.55 3.03
C ILE A 112 10.20 -7.04 3.30
N ASN A 113 10.10 -6.25 2.24
CA ASN A 113 9.84 -4.82 2.37
C ASN A 113 8.43 -4.59 2.93
N ALA A 114 8.34 -3.85 4.04
CA ALA A 114 7.07 -3.60 4.72
C ALA A 114 6.10 -2.75 3.88
N ASP A 115 6.62 -1.81 3.08
CA ASP A 115 5.79 -0.95 2.23
C ASP A 115 5.19 -1.75 1.06
N LEU A 116 5.98 -2.66 0.48
CA LEU A 116 5.49 -3.58 -0.57
C LEU A 116 4.48 -4.59 0.00
N ASN A 117 4.70 -5.10 1.21
CA ASN A 117 3.73 -5.94 1.90
C ASN A 117 2.38 -5.21 2.09
N GLY A 118 2.43 -3.98 2.58
CA GLY A 118 1.23 -3.14 2.74
C GLY A 118 0.53 -2.85 1.42
N ALA A 119 1.28 -2.46 0.39
CA ALA A 119 0.74 -2.19 -0.94
C ALA A 119 0.08 -3.43 -1.56
N GLY A 120 0.72 -4.60 -1.44
CA GLY A 120 0.15 -5.86 -1.90
C GLY A 120 -1.15 -6.23 -1.17
N ASN A 121 -1.23 -5.97 0.12
CA ASN A 121 -2.44 -6.19 0.90
C ASN A 121 -3.57 -5.20 0.54
N ILE A 122 -3.25 -3.95 0.23
CA ILE A 122 -4.23 -2.99 -0.31
C ILE A 122 -4.80 -3.53 -1.63
N LEU A 123 -3.94 -3.98 -2.53
CA LEU A 123 -4.37 -4.59 -3.79
C LEU A 123 -5.24 -5.82 -3.56
N ARG A 124 -4.87 -6.70 -2.64
CA ARG A 124 -5.65 -7.91 -2.29
C ARG A 124 -6.99 -7.60 -1.65
N LYS A 125 -7.13 -6.51 -0.88
CA LYS A 125 -8.44 -6.03 -0.38
C LYS A 125 -9.36 -5.62 -1.52
N ALA A 126 -8.83 -4.93 -2.52
CA ALA A 126 -9.59 -4.49 -3.69
C ALA A 126 -9.89 -5.65 -4.64
N TYR A 127 -8.92 -6.54 -4.86
CA TYR A 127 -8.98 -7.69 -5.75
C TYR A 127 -8.50 -8.94 -5.00
N PRO A 128 -9.37 -9.69 -4.31
CA PRO A 128 -8.99 -10.82 -3.47
C PRO A 128 -8.17 -11.92 -4.16
N THR A 129 -8.29 -12.04 -5.48
CA THR A 129 -7.58 -13.04 -6.30
C THR A 129 -6.32 -12.50 -6.97
N ALA A 130 -5.89 -11.27 -6.67
CA ALA A 130 -4.77 -10.61 -7.34
C ALA A 130 -3.46 -11.39 -7.29
N PHE A 131 -3.23 -12.15 -6.20
CA PHE A 131 -2.02 -12.97 -5.98
C PHE A 131 -2.29 -14.47 -6.09
N GLU A 132 -3.44 -14.87 -6.61
CA GLU A 132 -3.77 -16.29 -6.80
C GLU A 132 -2.77 -16.95 -7.76
N GLY A 133 -2.25 -18.12 -7.36
CA GLY A 133 -1.25 -18.85 -8.14
C GLY A 133 0.19 -18.35 -8.01
N ILE A 134 0.44 -17.26 -7.29
CA ILE A 134 1.80 -16.77 -7.02
C ILE A 134 2.40 -17.58 -5.87
N THR A 135 3.55 -18.22 -6.12
CA THR A 135 4.31 -19.01 -5.12
C THR A 135 5.66 -18.39 -4.79
N ASP A 136 6.21 -17.55 -5.67
CA ASP A 136 7.49 -16.87 -5.48
C ASP A 136 7.26 -15.38 -5.20
N TYR A 137 7.62 -14.95 -3.97
CA TYR A 137 7.49 -13.58 -3.49
C TYR A 137 8.82 -12.83 -3.40
N HIS A 138 9.87 -13.27 -4.08
CA HIS A 138 11.18 -12.60 -4.07
C HIS A 138 11.13 -11.15 -4.57
N PHE A 139 10.14 -10.79 -5.37
CA PHE A 139 9.93 -9.41 -5.81
C PHE A 139 9.65 -8.43 -4.64
N LEU A 140 9.17 -8.92 -3.50
CA LEU A 140 8.94 -8.11 -2.29
C LEU A 140 10.23 -7.68 -1.58
N ASN A 141 11.37 -8.27 -1.96
CA ASN A 141 12.69 -7.89 -1.45
C ASN A 141 13.34 -6.76 -2.25
N LYS A 142 12.85 -6.48 -3.45
CA LYS A 142 13.45 -5.51 -4.36
C LYS A 142 12.83 -4.13 -4.16
N MET A 143 13.55 -3.23 -3.50
CA MET A 143 13.30 -1.80 -3.64
C MET A 143 13.94 -1.33 -4.95
N ILE A 144 13.13 -0.92 -5.92
CA ILE A 144 13.62 -0.15 -7.05
C ILE A 144 13.85 1.27 -6.53
N VAL A 145 15.08 1.53 -6.08
CA VAL A 145 15.51 2.90 -5.82
C VAL A 145 15.85 3.50 -7.17
N LYS A 146 14.96 4.31 -7.73
CA LYS A 146 15.35 5.22 -8.81
C LYS A 146 16.37 6.21 -8.23
N LYS A 147 17.61 6.11 -8.68
CA LYS A 147 18.61 7.15 -8.49
C LYS A 147 18.21 8.44 -9.19
#